data_a5f3f2f5b207caf756e35b1bb93718b9
#
_entry.id   a5f3f2f5b207caf756e35b1bb93718b9
#
_cell.length_a   1.000
_cell.length_b   1.000
_cell.length_c   1.000
_cell.angle_alpha   90.00
_cell.angle_beta   90.00
_cell.angle_gamma   90.00
#
_symmetry.space_group_name_H-M   'P 1'
#
loop_
_entity.id
_entity.type
_entity.pdbx_description
1 polymer ?
#
loop_
_entity_poly.entity_id
_entity_poly.type
_entity_poly.pdbx_seq_one_letter_code
_entity_poly.pdbx_strand_id
1 'polypeptide(L)'
;KEKGTIRAHGVSCHSLPALEAAVSEPWVDSVHARINPYGVKMDGPAEKVAPVLQQLCKAGKGVVGMKIIGEGQFRTDEGRKNRSIDYALNLGCVNVLNVGCESLDEMDDLTARIKKVERKAA
;
A
#
# COMPACT_ATOMS: atom_id res chain seq x y z
N LYS A 1 9.06 14.69 16.45
CA LYS A 1 8.89 13.50 17.26
C LYS A 1 9.36 13.72 18.69
N GLU A 2 10.59 14.15 18.88
CA GLU A 2 11.17 14.38 20.23
C GLU A 2 10.37 15.35 21.08
N LYS A 3 9.80 16.40 20.48
CA LYS A 3 8.96 17.41 21.16
C LYS A 3 7.54 16.89 21.49
N GLY A 4 7.17 15.68 21.08
CA GLY A 4 5.82 15.13 21.29
C GLY A 4 4.73 15.65 20.37
N THR A 5 5.06 16.56 19.42
CA THR A 5 4.08 17.11 18.46
C THR A 5 3.56 16.06 17.47
N ILE A 6 4.43 15.12 17.08
CA ILE A 6 4.09 13.96 16.24
C ILE A 6 4.59 12.70 16.90
N ARG A 7 3.91 11.58 16.66
CA ARG A 7 4.32 10.26 17.18
C ARG A 7 5.21 9.50 16.22
N ALA A 8 5.04 9.70 14.93
CA ALA A 8 5.77 8.98 13.89
C ALA A 8 6.06 9.92 12.71
N HIS A 9 7.09 9.60 11.96
CA HIS A 9 7.41 10.24 10.69
C HIS A 9 7.88 9.18 9.69
N GLY A 10 7.80 9.49 8.40
CA GLY A 10 8.12 8.53 7.37
C GLY A 10 8.38 9.18 6.03
N VAL A 11 8.36 8.35 4.98
CA VAL A 11 8.64 8.77 3.62
C VAL A 11 7.60 8.25 2.64
N SER A 12 7.45 8.96 1.53
CA SER A 12 6.78 8.46 0.33
C SER A 12 7.85 8.10 -0.70
N CYS A 13 7.95 6.82 -1.06
CA CYS A 13 8.97 6.34 -1.98
C CYS A 13 8.47 6.35 -3.42
N HIS A 14 9.34 6.80 -4.34
CA HIS A 14 9.06 6.90 -5.77
C HIS A 14 10.10 6.16 -6.63
N SER A 15 10.90 5.29 -6.02
CA SER A 15 11.81 4.38 -6.70
C SER A 15 12.06 3.14 -5.86
N LEU A 16 12.40 2.04 -6.49
CA LEU A 16 12.71 0.80 -5.78
C LEU A 16 13.94 0.96 -4.87
N PRO A 17 15.05 1.60 -5.29
CA PRO A 17 16.18 1.84 -4.39
C PRO A 17 15.83 2.67 -3.16
N ALA A 18 14.95 3.68 -3.28
CA ALA A 18 14.50 4.45 -2.13
C ALA A 18 13.67 3.59 -1.17
N LEU A 19 12.81 2.73 -1.70
CA LEU A 19 12.01 1.81 -0.91
C LEU A 19 12.90 0.81 -0.16
N GLU A 20 13.91 0.26 -0.82
CA GLU A 20 14.88 -0.65 -0.22
C GLU A 20 15.70 0.04 0.88
N ALA A 21 16.16 1.27 0.64
CA ALA A 21 16.89 2.06 1.63
C ALA A 21 16.07 2.32 2.89
N ALA A 22 14.78 2.56 2.75
CA ALA A 22 13.87 2.82 3.87
C ALA A 22 13.78 1.65 4.87
N VAL A 23 14.10 0.43 4.45
CA VAL A 23 14.09 -0.75 5.34
C VAL A 23 15.04 -0.58 6.52
N SER A 24 16.24 -0.07 6.26
CA SER A 24 17.29 0.07 7.28
C SER A 24 17.43 1.46 7.89
N GLU A 25 16.68 2.46 7.38
CA GLU A 25 16.76 3.82 7.91
C GLU A 25 16.06 3.94 9.28
N PRO A 26 16.81 4.23 10.37
CA PRO A 26 16.25 4.20 11.72
C PRO A 26 15.14 5.25 11.99
N TRP A 27 15.19 6.39 11.30
CA TRP A 27 14.23 7.47 11.51
C TRP A 27 12.89 7.25 10.79
N VAL A 28 12.84 6.30 9.84
CA VAL A 28 11.64 5.98 9.07
C VAL A 28 10.74 5.06 9.89
N ASP A 29 9.60 5.57 10.35
CA ASP A 29 8.59 4.79 11.06
C ASP A 29 7.54 4.22 10.12
N SER A 30 7.27 4.90 8.99
CA SER A 30 6.28 4.48 8.00
C SER A 30 6.68 4.83 6.58
N VAL A 31 6.14 4.06 5.63
CA VAL A 31 6.42 4.24 4.20
C VAL A 31 5.12 4.24 3.41
N HIS A 32 4.96 5.24 2.54
CA HIS A 32 3.95 5.23 1.50
C HIS A 32 4.56 4.57 0.25
N ALA A 33 4.00 3.44 -0.18
CA ALA A 33 4.50 2.63 -1.28
C ALA A 33 3.41 2.31 -2.29
N ARG A 34 3.77 2.26 -3.55
CA ARG A 34 2.87 1.90 -4.64
C ARG A 34 2.80 0.39 -4.76
N ILE A 35 1.61 -0.18 -4.70
CA ILE A 35 1.42 -1.63 -4.73
C ILE A 35 0.10 -2.05 -5.38
N ASN A 36 0.17 -2.88 -6.38
CA ASN A 36 -0.93 -3.65 -6.95
C ASN A 36 -0.35 -4.87 -7.68
N PRO A 37 -1.15 -5.89 -8.01
CA PRO A 37 -0.63 -7.12 -8.62
C PRO A 37 -0.23 -6.95 -10.10
N TYR A 38 -0.55 -5.81 -10.71
CA TYR A 38 -0.35 -5.57 -12.15
C TYR A 38 0.88 -4.71 -12.45
N GLY A 39 1.57 -4.19 -11.44
CA GLY A 39 2.72 -3.30 -11.61
C GLY A 39 2.36 -1.91 -12.17
N VAL A 40 1.09 -1.53 -12.16
CA VAL A 40 0.63 -0.26 -12.73
C VAL A 40 0.99 0.90 -11.82
N LYS A 41 1.72 1.88 -12.40
CA LYS A 41 2.19 3.07 -11.68
C LYS A 41 3.05 2.75 -10.45
N MET A 42 3.71 1.61 -10.47
CA MET A 42 4.61 1.14 -9.41
C MET A 42 6.08 1.46 -9.71
N ASP A 43 6.91 1.33 -8.69
CA ASP A 43 8.36 1.57 -8.77
C ASP A 43 9.14 0.37 -9.31
N GLY A 44 8.45 -0.72 -9.59
CA GLY A 44 8.94 -1.95 -10.17
C GLY A 44 7.82 -2.98 -10.26
N PRO A 45 8.10 -4.16 -10.80
CA PRO A 45 7.10 -5.22 -10.85
C PRO A 45 6.72 -5.70 -9.44
N ALA A 46 5.49 -6.19 -9.29
CA ALA A 46 4.94 -6.59 -7.98
C ALA A 46 5.83 -7.62 -7.27
N GLU A 47 6.41 -8.55 -7.99
CA GLU A 47 7.31 -9.57 -7.46
C GLU A 47 8.64 -9.03 -6.91
N LYS A 48 9.00 -7.80 -7.26
CA LYS A 48 10.17 -7.10 -6.69
C LYS A 48 9.77 -6.16 -5.54
N VAL A 49 8.64 -5.50 -5.64
CA VAL A 49 8.17 -4.55 -4.62
C VAL A 49 7.62 -5.27 -3.38
N ALA A 50 6.81 -6.29 -3.54
CA ALA A 50 6.18 -6.98 -2.42
C ALA A 50 7.18 -7.53 -1.38
N PRO A 51 8.32 -8.16 -1.76
CA PRO A 51 9.31 -8.60 -0.79
C PRO A 51 9.90 -7.46 0.04
N VAL A 52 10.09 -6.27 -0.55
CA VAL A 52 10.60 -5.09 0.17
C VAL A 52 9.58 -4.60 1.20
N LEU A 53 8.28 -4.60 0.85
CA LEU A 53 7.22 -4.27 1.80
C LEU A 53 7.18 -5.25 2.97
N GLN A 54 7.41 -6.53 2.71
CA GLN A 54 7.51 -7.55 3.77
C GLN A 54 8.73 -7.32 4.67
N GLN A 55 9.85 -6.88 4.12
CA GLN A 55 11.04 -6.51 4.90
C GLN A 55 10.77 -5.29 5.78
N LEU A 56 10.08 -4.27 5.26
CA LEU A 56 9.65 -3.10 6.04
C LEU A 56 8.77 -3.53 7.23
N CYS A 57 7.82 -4.40 7.01
CA CYS A 57 6.96 -4.94 8.05
C CYS A 57 7.76 -5.70 9.12
N LYS A 58 8.69 -6.56 8.71
CA LYS A 58 9.59 -7.27 9.64
C LYS A 58 10.48 -6.33 10.45
N ALA A 59 10.85 -5.19 9.87
CA ALA A 59 11.60 -4.13 10.55
C ALA A 59 10.71 -3.27 11.49
N GLY A 60 9.44 -3.59 11.63
CA GLY A 60 8.50 -2.88 12.50
C GLY A 60 7.96 -1.57 11.93
N LYS A 61 8.10 -1.35 10.63
CA LYS A 61 7.66 -0.13 9.96
C LYS A 61 6.26 -0.26 9.40
N GLY A 62 5.46 0.81 9.47
CA GLY A 62 4.13 0.88 8.88
C GLY A 62 4.19 1.03 7.37
N VAL A 63 3.29 0.37 6.65
CA VAL A 63 3.17 0.49 5.18
C VAL A 63 1.80 1.00 4.81
N VAL A 64 1.77 2.12 4.11
CA VAL A 64 0.58 2.69 3.47
C VAL A 64 0.65 2.38 1.98
N GLY A 65 -0.27 1.54 1.50
CA GLY A 65 -0.33 1.14 0.10
C GLY A 65 -1.05 2.16 -0.75
N MET A 66 -0.38 2.62 -1.81
CA MET A 66 -0.92 3.53 -2.81
C MET A 66 -1.10 2.81 -4.16
N LYS A 67 -1.79 3.46 -5.09
CA LYS A 67 -2.03 2.95 -6.45
C LYS A 67 -2.80 1.63 -6.50
N ILE A 68 -3.61 1.39 -5.50
CA ILE A 68 -4.45 0.17 -5.39
C ILE A 68 -5.41 0.04 -6.58
N ILE A 69 -5.92 1.16 -7.09
CA ILE A 69 -6.81 1.21 -8.27
C ILE A 69 -6.02 1.59 -9.55
N GLY A 70 -4.70 1.48 -9.52
CA GLY A 70 -3.83 1.77 -10.65
C GLY A 70 -3.91 3.20 -11.16
N GLU A 71 -4.09 4.18 -10.27
CA GLU A 71 -4.30 5.59 -10.62
C GLU A 71 -5.52 5.78 -11.53
N GLY A 72 -6.60 5.08 -11.23
CA GLY A 72 -7.84 5.10 -11.99
C GLY A 72 -7.92 4.11 -13.14
N GLN A 73 -6.85 3.42 -13.49
CA GLN A 73 -6.88 2.45 -14.60
C GLN A 73 -7.81 1.26 -14.37
N PHE A 74 -8.04 0.89 -13.10
CA PHE A 74 -8.95 -0.21 -12.74
C PHE A 74 -10.34 0.30 -12.32
N ARG A 75 -10.60 1.58 -12.45
CA ARG A 75 -11.81 2.25 -11.93
C ARG A 75 -13.10 1.61 -12.37
N THR A 76 -13.18 1.21 -13.66
CA THR A 76 -14.35 0.57 -14.27
C THR A 76 -14.17 -0.93 -14.47
N ASP A 77 -13.05 -1.49 -14.05
CA ASP A 77 -12.75 -2.92 -14.15
C ASP A 77 -12.98 -3.61 -12.81
N GLU A 78 -14.15 -4.20 -12.65
CA GLU A 78 -14.57 -4.89 -11.42
C GLU A 78 -13.59 -5.98 -10.99
N GLY A 79 -13.16 -6.82 -11.93
CA GLY A 79 -12.25 -7.92 -11.65
C GLY A 79 -10.89 -7.45 -11.15
N ARG A 80 -10.30 -6.46 -11.83
CA ARG A 80 -9.01 -5.88 -11.42
C ARG A 80 -9.09 -5.14 -10.09
N LYS A 81 -10.16 -4.38 -9.84
CA LYS A 81 -10.39 -3.73 -8.55
C LYS A 81 -10.39 -4.74 -7.42
N ASN A 82 -11.23 -5.75 -7.52
CA ASN A 82 -11.36 -6.77 -6.49
C ASN A 82 -10.03 -7.50 -6.25
N ARG A 83 -9.36 -7.91 -7.33
CA ARG A 83 -8.07 -8.61 -7.23
C ARG A 83 -6.98 -7.73 -6.61
N SER A 84 -6.93 -6.44 -6.95
CA SER A 84 -5.95 -5.53 -6.39
C SER A 84 -6.14 -5.30 -4.90
N ILE A 85 -7.38 -5.10 -4.46
CA ILE A 85 -7.72 -4.92 -3.05
C ILE A 85 -7.41 -6.20 -2.26
N ASP A 86 -7.85 -7.35 -2.76
CA ASP A 86 -7.57 -8.65 -2.15
C ASP A 86 -6.06 -8.90 -2.02
N TYR A 87 -5.32 -8.68 -3.11
CA TYR A 87 -3.87 -8.82 -3.15
C TYR A 87 -3.18 -7.96 -2.09
N ALA A 88 -3.46 -6.65 -2.05
CA ALA A 88 -2.82 -5.74 -1.13
C ALA A 88 -3.10 -6.10 0.34
N LEU A 89 -4.35 -6.42 0.66
CA LEU A 89 -4.76 -6.78 2.02
C LEU A 89 -4.24 -8.16 2.47
N ASN A 90 -3.98 -9.06 1.54
CA ASN A 90 -3.46 -10.40 1.83
C ASN A 90 -1.93 -10.55 1.73
N LEU A 91 -1.20 -9.47 1.39
CA LEU A 91 0.26 -9.45 1.51
C LEU A 91 0.75 -9.58 2.97
N GLY A 92 -0.10 -9.25 3.93
CA GLY A 92 0.22 -9.30 5.35
C GLY A 92 1.14 -8.19 5.84
N CYS A 93 1.47 -7.23 4.98
CA CYS A 93 2.41 -6.14 5.28
C CYS A 93 1.90 -4.75 4.92
N VAL A 94 0.69 -4.63 4.38
CA VAL A 94 0.05 -3.33 4.09
C VAL A 94 -0.94 -3.04 5.20
N ASN A 95 -0.68 -1.98 5.96
CA ASN A 95 -1.47 -1.61 7.12
C ASN A 95 -2.66 -0.71 6.78
N VAL A 96 -2.47 0.17 5.80
CA VAL A 96 -3.45 1.17 5.37
C VAL A 96 -3.48 1.24 3.86
N LEU A 97 -4.67 1.36 3.28
CA LEU A 97 -4.84 1.68 1.86
C LEU A 97 -5.14 3.18 1.71
N ASN A 98 -4.36 3.84 0.86
CA ASN A 98 -4.59 5.23 0.48
C ASN A 98 -5.11 5.26 -0.96
N VAL A 99 -6.40 5.50 -1.11
CA VAL A 99 -7.09 5.48 -2.40
C VAL A 99 -7.90 6.76 -2.60
N GLY A 100 -7.68 7.42 -3.73
CA GLY A 100 -8.49 8.57 -4.15
C GLY A 100 -9.82 8.11 -4.73
N CYS A 101 -10.90 8.80 -4.35
CA CYS A 101 -12.24 8.62 -4.91
C CYS A 101 -12.74 9.97 -5.42
N GLU A 102 -13.46 9.96 -6.54
CA GLU A 102 -14.02 11.19 -7.14
C GLU A 102 -15.47 11.43 -6.74
N SER A 103 -16.11 10.44 -6.10
CA SER A 103 -17.50 10.54 -5.65
C SER A 103 -17.72 9.74 -4.36
N LEU A 104 -18.82 10.04 -3.67
CA LEU A 104 -19.25 9.25 -2.51
C LEU A 104 -19.58 7.81 -2.90
N ASP A 105 -20.19 7.62 -4.07
CA ASP A 105 -20.52 6.28 -4.59
C ASP A 105 -19.28 5.42 -4.77
N GLU A 106 -18.20 5.99 -5.29
CA GLU A 106 -16.91 5.29 -5.40
C GLU A 106 -16.32 4.94 -4.04
N MET A 107 -16.42 5.83 -3.06
CA MET A 107 -15.95 5.59 -1.71
C MET A 107 -16.75 4.50 -1.02
N ASP A 108 -18.06 4.49 -1.19
CA ASP A 108 -18.95 3.46 -0.64
C ASP A 108 -18.68 2.10 -1.29
N ASP A 109 -18.52 2.07 -2.61
CA ASP A 109 -18.14 0.87 -3.37
C ASP A 109 -16.80 0.29 -2.89
N LEU A 110 -15.78 1.13 -2.77
CA LEU A 110 -14.48 0.73 -2.27
C LEU A 110 -14.56 0.15 -0.85
N THR A 111 -15.28 0.83 0.02
CA THR A 111 -15.49 0.39 1.41
C THR A 111 -16.18 -0.97 1.47
N ALA A 112 -17.21 -1.17 0.64
CA ALA A 112 -17.93 -2.45 0.57
C ALA A 112 -17.01 -3.58 0.08
N ARG A 113 -16.14 -3.31 -0.91
CA ARG A 113 -15.17 -4.29 -1.41
C ARG A 113 -14.14 -4.67 -0.36
N ILE A 114 -13.60 -3.69 0.37
CA ILE A 114 -12.62 -3.93 1.44
C ILE A 114 -13.24 -4.81 2.54
N LYS A 115 -14.48 -4.54 2.93
CA LYS A 115 -15.19 -5.34 3.95
C LYS A 115 -15.44 -6.79 3.54
N LYS A 116 -15.50 -7.08 2.24
CA LYS A 116 -15.70 -8.45 1.72
C LYS A 116 -14.44 -9.26 1.62
N VAL A 117 -13.27 -8.65 1.78
CA VAL A 117 -12.00 -9.38 1.67
C VAL A 117 -11.83 -10.30 2.87
N GLU A 118 -11.69 -11.59 2.60
CA GLU A 118 -11.28 -12.57 3.60
C GLU A 118 -9.77 -12.48 3.79
N ARG A 119 -9.35 -11.92 4.91
CA ARG A 119 -7.93 -11.85 5.23
C ARG A 119 -7.43 -13.22 5.68
N LYS A 120 -6.38 -13.69 5.03
CA LYS A 120 -5.68 -14.88 5.47
C LYS A 120 -5.03 -14.62 6.81
N ALA A 121 -5.09 -15.59 7.71
CA ALA A 121 -4.35 -15.53 8.98
C ALA A 121 -2.85 -15.36 8.69
N ALA A 122 -2.23 -14.45 9.43
CA ALA A 122 -0.81 -14.20 9.31
C ALA A 122 0.02 -15.44 9.73
#